data_cafe2feb1a81597cf4af296f16dc05bb
#
_entry.id   cafe2feb1a81597cf4af296f16dc05bb
#
_cell.length_a   1.000
_cell.length_b   1.000
_cell.length_c   1.000
_cell.angle_alpha   90.00
_cell.angle_beta   90.00
_cell.angle_gamma   90.00
#
_symmetry.space_group_name_H-M   'P 1'
#
loop_
_entity.id
_entity.type
_entity.pdbx_description
1 polymer ?
#
loop_
_entity_poly.entity_id
_entity_poly.type
_entity_poly.pdbx_seq_one_letter_code
_entity_poly.pdbx_strand_id
1 'polypeptide(L)'
;RSRGIGTSQNDPSLEPSVGMFVDGAYLGRTGLGMNDLVDIERIETLQGPQGTLYGKNTNAGAINIITKRPSLDEAESSINVTAGSFGAEKITLMTSQPISDDMAYRISGNINKRDGYFDNAAGADPADADDWNLQGKLLWEAGDALSVLFNVSLVERDTTGGGVDVK
;
A
#
# COMPACT_ATOMS: atom_id res chain seq x y z
N ARG A 1 3.06 16.53 5.20
CA ARG A 1 3.45 17.91 4.83
C ARG A 1 4.83 17.92 4.21
N SER A 2 5.00 18.65 3.11
CA SER A 2 6.32 18.88 2.49
C SER A 2 6.76 20.32 2.78
N ARG A 3 7.91 20.51 3.40
CA ARG A 3 8.49 21.82 3.79
C ARG A 3 7.49 22.76 4.53
N GLY A 4 6.68 22.18 5.42
CA GLY A 4 5.66 22.93 6.17
C GLY A 4 4.36 23.23 5.38
N ILE A 5 4.32 22.96 4.08
CA ILE A 5 3.14 23.11 3.22
C ILE A 5 2.39 21.76 3.19
N GLY A 6 1.09 21.80 3.37
CA GLY A 6 0.24 20.61 3.29
C GLY A 6 -1.00 20.71 4.17
N THR A 7 -2.03 19.99 3.76
CA THR A 7 -3.27 19.86 4.53
C THR A 7 -3.08 18.96 5.74
N SER A 8 -3.90 19.15 6.78
CA SER A 8 -3.97 18.26 7.92
C SER A 8 -4.53 16.91 7.47
N GLN A 9 -3.88 15.81 7.87
CA GLN A 9 -4.33 14.45 7.53
C GLN A 9 -5.63 14.04 8.24
N ASN A 10 -6.06 14.81 9.23
CA ASN A 10 -7.18 14.43 10.10
C ASN A 10 -8.52 15.04 9.67
N ASP A 11 -8.57 15.74 8.55
CA ASP A 11 -9.83 16.28 8.02
C ASP A 11 -10.20 15.53 6.73
N PRO A 12 -11.19 14.63 6.78
CA PRO A 12 -11.60 13.87 5.61
C PRO A 12 -12.28 14.72 4.51
N SER A 13 -12.60 15.99 4.79
CA SER A 13 -13.18 16.93 3.83
C SER A 13 -12.12 17.68 3.02
N LEU A 14 -10.85 17.63 3.44
CA LEU A 14 -9.76 18.33 2.77
C LEU A 14 -8.98 17.37 1.87
N GLU A 15 -8.84 17.76 0.61
CA GLU A 15 -7.96 17.05 -0.31
C GLU A 15 -6.47 17.21 0.08
N PRO A 16 -5.67 16.15 -0.02
CA PRO A 16 -4.26 16.21 0.32
C PRO A 16 -3.50 17.12 -0.65
N SER A 17 -2.54 17.89 -0.13
CA SER A 17 -1.63 18.68 -0.97
C SER A 17 -0.44 17.89 -1.49
N VAL A 18 -0.19 16.71 -0.93
CA VAL A 18 0.82 15.74 -1.38
C VAL A 18 0.08 14.54 -1.94
N GLY A 19 0.19 14.30 -3.23
CA GLY A 19 -0.41 13.15 -3.90
C GLY A 19 0.32 11.85 -3.54
N MET A 20 -0.44 10.78 -3.39
CA MET A 20 0.10 9.43 -3.19
C MET A 20 -0.28 8.53 -4.35
N PHE A 21 0.70 7.79 -4.86
CA PHE A 21 0.55 6.89 -5.99
C PHE A 21 1.15 5.54 -5.65
N VAL A 22 0.51 4.48 -6.11
CA VAL A 22 1.04 3.11 -6.06
C VAL A 22 1.00 2.55 -7.48
N ASP A 23 2.16 2.16 -8.02
CA ASP A 23 2.32 1.69 -9.39
C ASP A 23 1.65 2.62 -10.43
N GLY A 24 1.70 3.94 -10.20
CA GLY A 24 1.10 4.97 -11.05
C GLY A 24 -0.40 5.23 -10.80
N ALA A 25 -1.08 4.44 -9.97
CA ALA A 25 -2.47 4.68 -9.60
C ALA A 25 -2.58 5.66 -8.42
N TYR A 26 -3.39 6.71 -8.57
CA TYR A 26 -3.61 7.70 -7.52
C TYR A 26 -4.43 7.12 -6.36
N LEU A 27 -3.95 7.28 -5.15
CA LEU A 27 -4.67 6.94 -3.93
C LEU A 27 -5.37 8.20 -3.38
N GLY A 28 -6.69 8.24 -3.48
CA GLY A 28 -7.50 9.39 -3.07
C GLY A 28 -7.46 9.70 -1.57
N ARG A 29 -7.07 8.75 -0.74
CA ARG A 29 -6.92 8.90 0.71
C ARG A 29 -5.57 8.37 1.16
N THR A 30 -4.71 9.27 1.64
CA THR A 30 -3.35 8.95 2.09
C THR A 30 -3.28 7.98 3.28
N GLY A 31 -4.32 7.93 4.12
CA GLY A 31 -4.35 7.04 5.29
C GLY A 31 -4.67 5.58 4.98
N LEU A 32 -5.27 5.28 3.84
CA LEU A 32 -5.71 3.92 3.50
C LEU A 32 -4.63 3.06 2.83
N GLY A 33 -3.54 3.65 2.35
CA GLY A 33 -2.58 2.94 1.49
C GLY A 33 -1.22 2.64 2.11
N MET A 34 -0.88 3.21 3.26
CA MET A 34 0.49 3.10 3.77
C MET A 34 0.74 1.86 4.63
N ASN A 35 -0.27 1.31 5.28
CA ASN A 35 -0.10 0.17 6.19
C ASN A 35 -0.18 -1.19 5.48
N ASP A 36 -0.73 -1.23 4.27
CA ASP A 36 -1.04 -2.47 3.55
C ASP A 36 -0.10 -2.72 2.38
N LEU A 37 0.94 -1.90 2.25
CA LEU A 37 1.90 -2.04 1.18
C LEU A 37 2.81 -3.23 1.46
N VAL A 38 2.72 -4.22 0.61
CA VAL A 38 3.62 -5.36 0.58
C VAL A 38 4.50 -5.28 -0.65
N ASP A 39 5.65 -5.91 -0.58
CA ASP A 39 6.50 -6.17 -1.73
C ASP A 39 6.95 -4.90 -2.46
N ILE A 40 7.30 -3.88 -1.67
CA ILE A 40 7.77 -2.59 -2.19
C ILE A 40 9.18 -2.78 -2.80
N GLU A 41 9.36 -2.25 -4.01
CA GLU A 41 10.68 -2.11 -4.62
C GLU A 41 11.36 -0.84 -4.15
N ARG A 42 10.65 0.31 -4.26
CA ARG A 42 11.16 1.62 -3.87
C ARG A 42 10.05 2.63 -3.63
N ILE A 43 10.39 3.68 -2.90
CA ILE A 43 9.51 4.83 -2.66
C ILE A 43 10.23 6.07 -3.18
N GLU A 44 9.58 6.78 -4.08
CA GLU A 44 10.06 8.04 -4.67
C GLU A 44 9.30 9.21 -4.05
N THR A 45 10.02 10.20 -3.56
CA THR A 45 9.41 11.43 -3.01
C THR A 45 9.78 12.61 -3.88
N LEU A 46 8.77 13.25 -4.44
CA LEU A 46 8.90 14.40 -5.31
C LEU A 46 8.48 15.66 -4.53
N GLN A 47 9.39 16.61 -4.43
CA GLN A 47 9.16 17.86 -3.69
C GLN A 47 8.77 18.98 -4.62
N GLY A 48 7.86 19.83 -4.16
CA GLY A 48 7.34 20.95 -4.93
C GLY A 48 6.17 20.57 -5.86
N PRO A 49 5.61 21.54 -6.60
CA PRO A 49 4.45 21.29 -7.45
C PRO A 49 4.70 20.24 -8.53
N GLN A 50 3.88 19.20 -8.56
CA GLN A 50 3.96 18.11 -9.53
C GLN A 50 2.71 17.99 -10.42
N GLY A 51 1.87 19.06 -10.46
CA GLY A 51 0.57 19.03 -11.12
C GLY A 51 0.59 18.73 -12.61
N THR A 52 1.68 19.05 -13.32
CA THR A 52 1.82 18.78 -14.75
C THR A 52 2.02 17.32 -15.08
N LEU A 53 2.63 16.55 -14.18
CA LEU A 53 2.93 15.13 -14.39
C LEU A 53 1.95 14.21 -13.66
N TYR A 54 1.58 14.58 -12.43
CA TYR A 54 0.78 13.76 -11.53
C TYR A 54 -0.66 14.25 -11.34
N GLY A 55 -1.01 15.42 -11.90
CA GLY A 55 -2.36 15.96 -11.85
C GLY A 55 -2.70 16.64 -10.51
N LYS A 56 -3.99 16.59 -10.15
CA LYS A 56 -4.51 17.28 -8.96
C LYS A 56 -3.90 16.74 -7.66
N ASN A 57 -3.98 17.54 -6.60
CA ASN A 57 -3.56 17.18 -5.24
C ASN A 57 -2.05 16.94 -5.06
N THR A 58 -1.24 17.51 -5.95
CA THR A 58 0.22 17.39 -5.92
C THR A 58 0.93 18.75 -5.83
N ASN A 59 0.26 19.74 -5.25
CA ASN A 59 0.78 21.12 -5.16
C ASN A 59 2.01 21.25 -4.25
N ALA A 60 2.14 20.41 -3.24
CA ALA A 60 3.29 20.38 -2.33
C ALA A 60 4.27 19.25 -2.64
N GLY A 61 3.88 18.29 -3.48
CA GLY A 61 4.71 17.16 -3.85
C GLY A 61 3.91 15.91 -4.19
N ALA A 62 4.62 14.82 -4.45
CA ALA A 62 4.05 13.50 -4.66
C ALA A 62 4.91 12.43 -3.98
N ILE A 63 4.28 11.36 -3.53
CA ILE A 63 4.91 10.13 -3.07
C ILE A 63 4.47 9.05 -4.05
N ASN A 64 5.44 8.44 -4.74
CA ASN A 64 5.20 7.35 -5.66
C ASN A 64 5.82 6.07 -5.10
N ILE A 65 4.98 5.08 -4.84
CA ILE A 65 5.37 3.79 -4.31
C ILE A 65 5.35 2.81 -5.46
N ILE A 66 6.48 2.16 -5.68
CA ILE A 66 6.65 1.20 -6.76
C ILE A 66 6.82 -0.17 -6.12
N THR A 67 5.94 -1.10 -6.45
CA THR A 67 6.00 -2.48 -5.99
C THR A 67 6.78 -3.33 -6.98
N LYS A 68 7.43 -4.39 -6.49
CA LYS A 68 8.29 -5.24 -7.29
C LYS A 68 7.56 -5.86 -8.49
N ARG A 69 8.27 -5.99 -9.59
CA ARG A 69 7.78 -6.64 -10.82
C ARG A 69 8.07 -8.14 -10.78
N PRO A 70 7.31 -8.97 -11.53
CA PRO A 70 7.70 -10.35 -11.81
C PRO A 70 9.08 -10.41 -12.48
N SER A 71 9.86 -11.45 -12.17
CA SER A 71 11.14 -11.74 -12.84
C SER A 71 10.96 -12.89 -13.82
N LEU A 72 11.50 -12.75 -15.02
CA LEU A 72 11.58 -13.81 -16.02
C LEU A 72 12.73 -14.79 -15.74
N ASP A 73 13.75 -14.31 -15.02
CA ASP A 73 15.01 -15.03 -14.83
C ASP A 73 15.07 -15.81 -13.51
N GLU A 74 14.39 -15.29 -12.46
CA GLU A 74 14.55 -15.80 -11.10
C GLU A 74 13.22 -16.17 -10.46
N ALA A 75 13.18 -17.35 -9.85
CA ALA A 75 12.11 -17.78 -8.97
C ALA A 75 12.40 -17.33 -7.53
N GLU A 76 11.48 -16.60 -6.93
CA GLU A 76 11.59 -16.08 -5.57
C GLU A 76 10.32 -16.40 -4.78
N SER A 77 10.46 -16.85 -3.54
CA SER A 77 9.32 -17.00 -2.63
C SER A 77 9.75 -16.69 -1.21
N SER A 78 8.88 -16.05 -0.47
CA SER A 78 9.10 -15.74 0.94
C SER A 78 7.84 -15.83 1.76
N ILE A 79 8.01 -16.19 3.03
CA ILE A 79 6.99 -16.09 4.07
C ILE A 79 7.61 -15.37 5.25
N ASN A 80 6.89 -14.38 5.78
CA ASN A 80 7.25 -13.69 6.99
C ASN A 80 6.09 -13.75 7.98
N VAL A 81 6.38 -14.17 9.21
CA VAL A 81 5.40 -14.27 10.29
C VAL A 81 5.89 -13.39 11.43
N THR A 82 5.06 -12.48 11.87
CA THR A 82 5.33 -11.59 13.00
C THR A 82 4.25 -11.79 14.04
N ALA A 83 4.65 -11.98 15.29
CA ALA A 83 3.75 -12.01 16.43
C ALA A 83 4.19 -10.97 17.46
N GLY A 84 3.24 -10.36 18.16
CA GLY A 84 3.51 -9.28 19.10
C GLY A 84 2.49 -9.18 20.23
N SER A 85 2.59 -8.13 21.02
CA SER A 85 1.63 -7.82 22.08
C SER A 85 0.25 -7.50 21.52
N PHE A 86 -0.77 -7.59 22.35
CA PHE A 86 -2.17 -7.35 21.99
C PHE A 86 -2.68 -8.29 20.89
N GLY A 87 -2.30 -9.57 20.96
CA GLY A 87 -2.70 -10.54 19.95
C GLY A 87 -2.21 -10.22 18.53
N ALA A 88 -1.18 -9.37 18.39
CA ALA A 88 -0.71 -8.97 17.07
C ALA A 88 -0.13 -10.15 16.30
N GLU A 89 -0.71 -10.41 15.13
CA GLU A 89 -0.30 -11.44 14.19
C GLU A 89 -0.26 -10.84 12.79
N LYS A 90 0.89 -10.95 12.12
CA LYS A 90 1.03 -10.55 10.73
C LYS A 90 1.71 -11.66 9.93
N ILE A 91 1.07 -12.07 8.86
CA ILE A 91 1.62 -13.05 7.91
C ILE A 91 1.74 -12.35 6.56
N THR A 92 2.94 -12.33 6.01
CA THR A 92 3.20 -11.81 4.67
C THR A 92 3.74 -12.93 3.80
N LEU A 93 3.14 -13.10 2.63
CA LEU A 93 3.52 -14.10 1.63
C LEU A 93 3.90 -13.41 0.33
N MET A 94 4.89 -13.94 -0.35
CA MET A 94 5.26 -13.50 -1.70
C MET A 94 5.79 -14.69 -2.49
N THR A 95 5.40 -14.78 -3.76
CA THR A 95 6.00 -15.68 -4.74
C THR A 95 6.08 -14.99 -6.10
N SER A 96 7.20 -15.16 -6.79
CA SER A 96 7.43 -14.73 -8.16
C SER A 96 8.07 -15.88 -8.93
N GLN A 97 7.47 -16.25 -10.06
CA GLN A 97 7.92 -17.40 -10.85
C GLN A 97 7.83 -17.06 -12.35
N PRO A 98 8.83 -17.43 -13.14
CA PRO A 98 8.69 -17.50 -14.59
C PRO A 98 7.68 -18.58 -14.99
N ILE A 99 6.86 -18.31 -15.97
CA ILE A 99 5.92 -19.24 -16.60
C ILE A 99 6.55 -19.78 -17.89
N SER A 100 7.21 -18.88 -18.62
CA SER A 100 7.92 -19.16 -19.87
C SER A 100 9.05 -18.14 -20.03
N ASP A 101 9.80 -18.21 -21.13
CA ASP A 101 10.90 -17.26 -21.40
C ASP A 101 10.41 -15.80 -21.54
N ASP A 102 9.13 -15.61 -21.82
CA ASP A 102 8.50 -14.31 -22.06
C ASP A 102 7.39 -13.95 -21.05
N MET A 103 7.06 -14.83 -20.11
CA MET A 103 5.99 -14.62 -19.14
C MET A 103 6.42 -14.97 -17.71
N ALA A 104 6.06 -14.10 -16.78
CA ALA A 104 6.25 -14.33 -15.34
C ALA A 104 5.09 -13.79 -14.53
N TYR A 105 4.82 -14.39 -13.37
CA TYR A 105 3.85 -13.86 -12.42
C TYR A 105 4.51 -13.53 -11.08
N ARG A 106 3.86 -12.64 -10.34
CA ARG A 106 4.19 -12.32 -8.96
C ARG A 106 2.90 -12.17 -8.16
N ILE A 107 2.82 -12.87 -7.04
CA ILE A 107 1.70 -12.78 -6.11
C ILE A 107 2.28 -12.43 -4.75
N SER A 108 1.73 -11.41 -4.12
CA SER A 108 2.08 -11.00 -2.78
C SER A 108 0.83 -10.64 -1.98
N GLY A 109 0.88 -10.84 -0.68
CA GLY A 109 -0.23 -10.48 0.19
C GLY A 109 0.14 -10.56 1.65
N ASN A 110 -0.68 -9.95 2.48
CA ASN A 110 -0.57 -10.08 3.91
C ASN A 110 -1.94 -10.16 4.58
N ILE A 111 -1.93 -10.76 5.75
CA ILE A 111 -3.01 -10.69 6.75
C ILE A 111 -2.40 -10.06 7.99
N ASN A 112 -3.09 -9.09 8.57
CA ASN A 112 -2.66 -8.37 9.76
C ASN A 112 -3.81 -8.29 10.74
N LYS A 113 -3.62 -8.86 11.93
CA LYS A 113 -4.60 -8.85 13.02
C LYS A 113 -3.95 -8.34 14.29
N ARG A 114 -4.69 -7.53 15.04
CA ARG A 114 -4.28 -7.05 16.36
C ARG A 114 -5.49 -6.53 17.12
N ASP A 115 -5.57 -6.88 18.41
CA ASP A 115 -6.57 -6.31 19.32
C ASP A 115 -6.33 -4.82 19.55
N GLY A 116 -7.38 -4.07 19.86
CA GLY A 116 -7.29 -2.69 20.32
C GLY A 116 -6.42 -2.58 21.59
N TYR A 117 -5.68 -1.51 21.71
CA TYR A 117 -4.81 -1.28 22.88
C TYR A 117 -5.26 -0.10 23.75
N PHE A 118 -6.40 0.48 23.46
CA PHE A 118 -7.05 1.48 24.30
C PHE A 118 -8.32 0.89 24.90
N ASP A 119 -8.42 0.88 26.23
CA ASP A 119 -9.63 0.49 26.93
C ASP A 119 -10.78 1.47 26.64
N ASN A 120 -11.88 0.97 26.12
CA ASN A 120 -13.09 1.74 25.88
C ASN A 120 -14.26 1.19 26.72
N ALA A 121 -14.61 1.89 27.78
CA ALA A 121 -15.68 1.48 28.68
C ALA A 121 -17.09 1.44 28.03
N ALA A 122 -17.25 1.99 26.83
CA ALA A 122 -18.54 2.13 26.16
C ALA A 122 -18.68 1.31 24.85
N GLY A 123 -17.65 0.57 24.43
CA GLY A 123 -17.68 -0.17 23.17
C GLY A 123 -16.43 -0.99 22.91
N ALA A 124 -16.19 -1.31 21.65
CA ALA A 124 -14.97 -2.02 21.23
C ALA A 124 -13.72 -1.16 21.46
N ASP A 125 -12.62 -1.80 21.83
CA ASP A 125 -11.33 -1.13 22.04
C ASP A 125 -10.79 -0.58 20.73
N PRO A 126 -10.53 0.74 20.64
CA PRO A 126 -10.04 1.34 19.40
C PRO A 126 -8.58 0.99 19.12
N ALA A 127 -8.17 1.25 17.87
CA ALA A 127 -6.85 0.95 17.33
C ALA A 127 -6.56 -0.56 17.17
N ASP A 128 -7.60 -1.36 16.98
CA ASP A 128 -7.50 -2.70 16.44
C ASP A 128 -7.00 -2.69 14.98
N ALA A 129 -6.62 -3.83 14.48
CA ALA A 129 -6.33 -4.06 13.08
C ALA A 129 -6.90 -5.41 12.67
N ASP A 130 -7.71 -5.43 11.62
CA ASP A 130 -8.13 -6.63 10.90
C ASP A 130 -8.16 -6.28 9.42
N ASP A 131 -7.03 -6.50 8.79
CA ASP A 131 -6.85 -6.14 7.40
C ASP A 131 -6.12 -7.24 6.63
N TRP A 132 -6.47 -7.36 5.36
CA TRP A 132 -5.72 -8.19 4.43
C TRP A 132 -5.59 -7.48 3.08
N ASN A 133 -4.53 -7.79 2.39
CA ASN A 133 -4.36 -7.42 0.99
C ASN A 133 -3.81 -8.58 0.17
N LEU A 134 -4.12 -8.55 -1.11
CA LEU A 134 -3.61 -9.48 -2.11
C LEU A 134 -3.32 -8.70 -3.38
N GLN A 135 -2.10 -8.82 -3.88
CA GLN A 135 -1.68 -8.26 -5.15
C GLN A 135 -1.22 -9.37 -6.09
N GLY A 136 -1.69 -9.33 -7.32
CA GLY A 136 -1.27 -10.22 -8.40
C GLY A 136 -0.76 -9.42 -9.59
N LYS A 137 0.41 -9.77 -10.09
CA LYS A 137 1.01 -9.20 -11.30
C LYS A 137 1.33 -10.30 -12.31
N LEU A 138 1.09 -10.00 -13.58
CA LEU A 138 1.49 -10.82 -14.71
C LEU A 138 2.27 -9.94 -15.68
N LEU A 139 3.51 -10.32 -15.92
CA LEU A 139 4.38 -9.72 -16.92
C LEU A 139 4.35 -10.58 -18.17
N TRP A 140 4.22 -9.96 -19.32
CA TRP A 140 4.34 -10.58 -20.63
C TRP A 140 5.18 -9.70 -21.57
N GLU A 141 6.32 -10.21 -21.99
CA GLU A 141 7.22 -9.60 -22.96
C GLU A 141 6.89 -10.12 -24.36
N ALA A 142 5.97 -9.42 -25.06
CA ALA A 142 5.50 -9.82 -26.38
C ALA A 142 6.50 -9.40 -27.48
N GLY A 143 7.67 -10.01 -27.50
CA GLY A 143 8.78 -9.67 -28.39
C GLY A 143 9.56 -8.43 -27.91
N ASP A 144 10.48 -7.94 -28.75
CA ASP A 144 11.44 -6.89 -28.39
C ASP A 144 10.81 -5.49 -28.19
N ALA A 145 9.59 -5.28 -28.65
CA ALA A 145 8.99 -3.95 -28.69
C ALA A 145 7.81 -3.75 -27.74
N LEU A 146 7.27 -4.80 -27.15
CA LEU A 146 6.05 -4.72 -26.32
C LEU A 146 6.22 -5.47 -25.01
N SER A 147 6.15 -4.74 -23.91
CA SER A 147 6.06 -5.26 -22.55
C SER A 147 4.69 -4.90 -21.95
N VAL A 148 3.97 -5.89 -21.46
CA VAL A 148 2.65 -5.72 -20.84
C VAL A 148 2.71 -6.19 -19.40
N LEU A 149 2.32 -5.33 -18.47
CA LEU A 149 2.21 -5.64 -17.05
C LEU A 149 0.74 -5.50 -16.62
N PHE A 150 0.11 -6.62 -16.28
CA PHE A 150 -1.18 -6.61 -15.59
C PHE A 150 -0.94 -6.55 -14.09
N ASN A 151 -1.68 -5.69 -13.40
CA ASN A 151 -1.65 -5.57 -11.95
C ASN A 151 -3.08 -5.53 -11.41
N VAL A 152 -3.37 -6.40 -10.44
CA VAL A 152 -4.65 -6.44 -9.72
C VAL A 152 -4.34 -6.41 -8.24
N SER A 153 -5.03 -5.53 -7.51
CA SER A 153 -4.89 -5.41 -6.06
C SER A 153 -6.27 -5.47 -5.40
N LEU A 154 -6.39 -6.29 -4.38
CA LEU A 154 -7.56 -6.44 -3.53
C LEU A 154 -7.16 -6.09 -2.10
N VAL A 155 -7.94 -5.24 -1.45
CA VAL A 155 -7.70 -4.80 -0.07
C VAL A 155 -9.02 -4.79 0.68
N GLU A 156 -9.02 -5.36 1.87
CA GLU A 156 -10.12 -5.22 2.81
C GLU A 156 -9.55 -4.79 4.15
N ARG A 157 -10.25 -3.87 4.79
CA ARG A 157 -9.89 -3.36 6.12
C ARG A 157 -11.15 -3.22 6.95
N ASP A 158 -11.14 -3.88 8.10
CA ASP A 158 -12.13 -3.72 9.15
C ASP A 158 -11.42 -3.32 10.45
N THR A 159 -11.56 -2.06 10.84
CA THR A 159 -10.91 -1.51 12.03
C THR A 159 -11.84 -0.57 12.76
N THR A 160 -11.87 -0.68 14.07
CA THR A 160 -12.67 0.20 14.95
C THR A 160 -12.04 1.59 15.07
N GLY A 161 -11.57 2.20 14.06
CA GLY A 161 -11.00 3.55 13.95
C GLY A 161 -10.49 4.21 15.25
N GLY A 162 -9.42 4.96 15.19
CA GLY A 162 -8.90 5.74 16.33
C GLY A 162 -9.74 7.00 16.61
N GLY A 163 -11.04 6.87 16.81
CA GLY A 163 -11.89 7.97 17.22
C GLY A 163 -11.59 8.32 18.68
N VAL A 164 -10.96 9.47 18.90
CA VAL A 164 -10.87 10.05 20.23
C VAL A 164 -12.26 10.62 20.56
N ASP A 165 -13.01 9.94 21.40
CA ASP A 165 -14.19 10.52 22.01
C ASP A 165 -13.70 11.49 23.10
N VAL A 166 -13.66 12.77 22.75
CA VAL A 166 -13.35 13.83 23.70
C VAL A 166 -14.63 14.14 24.47
N LYS A 167 -14.71 13.66 25.70
CA LYS A 167 -15.70 14.13 26.67
C LYS A 167 -15.42 15.54 27.12
#